data_0ac27d3b8e889bd9e496241fdf36ee77
#
_entry.id   0ac27d3b8e889bd9e496241fdf36ee77
#
_cell.length_a   1.000
_cell.length_b   1.000
_cell.length_c   1.000
_cell.angle_alpha   90.00
_cell.angle_beta   90.00
_cell.angle_gamma   90.00
#
_symmetry.space_group_name_H-M   'P 1'
#
loop_
_entity.id
_entity.type
_entity.pdbx_description
1 polymer ?
#
loop_
_entity_poly.entity_id
_entity_poly.type
_entity_poly.pdbx_seq_one_letter_code
_entity_poly.pdbx_strand_id
1 'polypeptide(L)'
;MDGGKYVSVLSSGRSENSGRIVNQNKEIQKKMTEEIIIAGFGGQGVLSMGKIMAYSGVMQDMEVSWMPSYGPEMRGGTANVIVIISSERISSPIIKRFDTAIILNQQSLDKFEESVKPGGVLIYDGNGITRHPERKDITVYRVDAAEEASRMNSPKTFNTIVLGGFLKVKPIIRMENVIKGLKKSLPERYHNLIPMNEKALIRGEEIIKEVQKAV
;
A
#
# COMPACT_ATOMS: atom_id res chain seq x y z
N MET A 1 10.11 -17.19 23.66
CA MET A 1 11.02 -17.25 22.51
C MET A 1 10.24 -17.89 21.38
N ASP A 2 9.64 -17.10 20.53
CA ASP A 2 8.92 -17.65 19.38
C ASP A 2 9.24 -16.81 18.15
N GLY A 3 10.00 -17.45 17.24
CA GLY A 3 10.67 -16.84 16.12
C GLY A 3 9.69 -16.39 15.06
N GLY A 4 9.95 -15.21 14.54
CA GLY A 4 9.20 -14.60 13.44
C GLY A 4 9.08 -15.54 12.25
N LYS A 5 7.85 -15.93 11.92
CA LYS A 5 7.55 -16.71 10.73
C LYS A 5 7.62 -15.79 9.49
N TYR A 6 8.70 -15.92 8.77
CA TYR A 6 8.79 -15.40 7.39
C TYR A 6 7.77 -16.16 6.54
N VAL A 7 6.88 -15.46 5.87
CA VAL A 7 6.02 -16.07 4.84
C VAL A 7 6.87 -16.22 3.58
N SER A 8 7.54 -17.37 3.45
CA SER A 8 8.13 -17.79 2.19
C SER A 8 7.01 -18.19 1.24
N VAL A 9 6.93 -17.54 0.09
CA VAL A 9 5.98 -17.88 -0.97
C VAL A 9 6.34 -19.26 -1.52
N LEU A 10 5.44 -20.24 -1.31
CA LEU A 10 5.54 -21.55 -1.95
C LEU A 10 5.14 -21.40 -3.41
N SER A 11 6.08 -21.64 -4.32
CA SER A 11 5.82 -21.79 -5.74
C SER A 11 4.96 -23.02 -5.98
N SER A 12 3.78 -22.88 -6.56
CA SER A 12 2.96 -24.01 -7.02
C SER A 12 3.64 -24.69 -8.20
N GLY A 13 3.98 -25.97 -8.00
CA GLY A 13 4.53 -26.81 -9.07
C GLY A 13 3.58 -26.91 -10.27
N ARG A 14 4.03 -26.54 -11.44
CA ARG A 14 3.35 -26.78 -12.71
C ARG A 14 3.57 -28.20 -13.14
N SER A 15 2.49 -28.94 -13.36
CA SER A 15 2.52 -30.18 -14.12
C SER A 15 2.76 -29.88 -15.59
N GLU A 16 3.80 -30.45 -16.15
CA GLU A 16 4.08 -30.47 -17.58
C GLU A 16 3.08 -31.40 -18.29
N ASN A 17 2.06 -30.85 -18.96
CA ASN A 17 1.54 -31.36 -20.23
C ASN A 17 0.30 -30.57 -20.70
N SER A 18 0.50 -29.56 -21.51
CA SER A 18 -0.49 -29.04 -22.49
C SER A 18 0.23 -27.99 -23.37
N GLY A 19 1.20 -28.41 -24.11
CA GLY A 19 1.85 -27.58 -25.11
C GLY A 19 0.94 -27.39 -26.32
N ARG A 20 0.92 -26.18 -26.82
CA ARG A 20 0.68 -25.73 -28.21
C ARG A 20 -0.53 -24.91 -28.59
N ILE A 21 -1.48 -24.52 -27.73
CA ILE A 21 -2.56 -23.62 -28.19
C ILE A 21 -2.74 -22.33 -27.32
N VAL A 22 -1.85 -22.03 -26.40
CA VAL A 22 -1.98 -20.85 -25.51
C VAL A 22 -0.95 -19.75 -25.83
N ASN A 23 -0.41 -19.67 -27.03
CA ASN A 23 0.71 -18.80 -27.33
C ASN A 23 0.39 -17.60 -28.25
N GLN A 24 -0.84 -17.07 -28.26
CA GLN A 24 -1.15 -15.85 -29.03
C GLN A 24 -1.83 -14.72 -28.26
N ASN A 25 -2.08 -14.84 -26.95
CA ASN A 25 -2.62 -13.77 -26.10
C ASN A 25 -1.77 -13.48 -24.85
N LYS A 26 -0.46 -13.64 -24.90
CA LYS A 26 0.44 -12.91 -24.01
C LYS A 26 0.60 -11.51 -24.61
N GLU A 27 -0.39 -10.65 -24.38
CA GLU A 27 -0.09 -9.23 -24.29
C GLU A 27 1.19 -9.09 -23.47
N ILE A 28 2.14 -8.34 -23.98
CA ILE A 28 3.39 -7.98 -23.32
C ILE A 28 2.96 -7.31 -22.00
N GLN A 29 2.84 -8.09 -20.93
CA GLN A 29 2.60 -7.52 -19.61
C GLN A 29 3.80 -6.63 -19.33
N LYS A 30 3.57 -5.33 -19.42
CA LYS A 30 4.57 -4.32 -19.11
C LYS A 30 5.18 -4.68 -17.77
N LYS A 31 6.49 -4.93 -17.76
CA LYS A 31 7.21 -5.18 -16.51
C LYS A 31 6.85 -4.11 -15.52
N MET A 32 6.30 -4.49 -14.41
CA MET A 32 5.83 -3.57 -13.38
C MET A 32 6.43 -3.98 -12.03
N THR A 33 7.08 -3.03 -11.40
CA THR A 33 7.47 -3.14 -10.00
C THR A 33 7.13 -1.81 -9.33
N GLU A 34 6.47 -1.86 -8.20
CA GLU A 34 6.19 -0.69 -7.37
C GLU A 34 6.76 -0.93 -5.97
N GLU A 35 7.67 -0.09 -5.56
CA GLU A 35 8.35 -0.11 -4.27
C GLU A 35 7.74 0.97 -3.38
N ILE A 36 7.07 0.56 -2.32
CA ILE A 36 6.19 1.42 -1.53
C ILE A 36 6.66 1.46 -0.08
N ILE A 37 6.78 2.67 0.49
CA ILE A 37 6.88 2.89 1.92
C ILE A 37 5.55 3.43 2.45
N ILE A 38 5.04 2.84 3.52
CA ILE A 38 3.89 3.35 4.27
C ILE A 38 4.40 3.68 5.66
N ALA A 39 4.21 4.91 6.12
CA ALA A 39 4.75 5.35 7.40
C ALA A 39 3.77 6.27 8.15
N GLY A 40 3.76 6.11 9.48
CA GLY A 40 2.86 6.85 10.37
C GLY A 40 3.09 6.48 11.82
N PHE A 41 2.13 6.82 12.69
CA PHE A 41 2.15 6.39 14.09
C PHE A 41 1.54 5.00 14.27
N GLY A 42 1.95 4.32 15.33
CA GLY A 42 1.26 3.14 15.84
C GLY A 42 -0.23 3.47 16.10
N GLY A 43 -1.14 2.64 15.57
CA GLY A 43 -2.59 2.87 15.64
C GLY A 43 -3.22 3.45 14.38
N GLN A 44 -2.47 4.09 13.48
CA GLN A 44 -2.98 4.61 12.19
C GLN A 44 -3.20 3.53 11.12
N GLY A 45 -2.98 2.26 11.46
CA GLY A 45 -3.22 1.15 10.54
C GLY A 45 -2.17 0.97 9.43
N VAL A 46 -0.96 1.54 9.60
CA VAL A 46 0.19 1.42 8.69
C VAL A 46 0.46 -0.03 8.29
N LEU A 47 0.67 -0.90 9.29
CA LEU A 47 0.98 -2.32 9.06
C LEU A 47 -0.21 -3.07 8.44
N SER A 48 -1.45 -2.70 8.83
CA SER A 48 -2.67 -3.30 8.29
C SER A 48 -2.84 -2.95 6.82
N MET A 49 -2.59 -1.68 6.43
CA MET A 49 -2.62 -1.25 5.02
C MET A 49 -1.62 -2.03 4.19
N GLY A 50 -0.36 -2.10 4.63
CA GLY A 50 0.67 -2.88 3.93
C GLY A 50 0.32 -4.36 3.82
N LYS A 51 -0.30 -4.94 4.86
CA LYS A 51 -0.76 -6.34 4.83
C LYS A 51 -1.90 -6.56 3.84
N ILE A 52 -2.87 -5.64 3.77
CA ILE A 52 -3.95 -5.69 2.78
C ILE A 52 -3.35 -5.64 1.37
N MET A 53 -2.45 -4.69 1.09
CA MET A 53 -1.78 -4.56 -0.21
C MET A 53 -1.00 -5.83 -0.57
N ALA A 54 -0.28 -6.41 0.37
CA ALA A 54 0.48 -7.64 0.16
C ALA A 54 -0.44 -8.81 -0.23
N TYR A 55 -1.50 -9.06 0.52
CA TYR A 55 -2.47 -10.10 0.15
C TYR A 55 -3.16 -9.82 -1.18
N SER A 56 -3.46 -8.56 -1.47
CA SER A 56 -4.09 -8.15 -2.73
C SER A 56 -3.19 -8.42 -3.94
N GLY A 57 -1.89 -8.16 -3.81
CA GLY A 57 -0.90 -8.49 -4.84
C GLY A 57 -0.82 -10.01 -5.09
N VAL A 58 -0.79 -10.81 -4.01
CA VAL A 58 -0.83 -12.29 -4.11
C VAL A 58 -2.12 -12.77 -4.79
N MET A 59 -3.29 -12.16 -4.49
CA MET A 59 -4.56 -12.49 -5.14
C MET A 59 -4.59 -12.11 -6.64
N GLN A 60 -3.63 -11.29 -7.08
CA GLN A 60 -3.44 -10.89 -8.48
C GLN A 60 -2.31 -11.67 -9.16
N ASP A 61 -1.82 -12.74 -8.54
CA ASP A 61 -0.71 -13.58 -9.02
C ASP A 61 0.60 -12.79 -9.20
N MET A 62 0.83 -11.78 -8.36
CA MET A 62 2.05 -10.99 -8.37
C MET A 62 3.04 -11.47 -7.29
N GLU A 63 4.32 -11.22 -7.54
CA GLU A 63 5.37 -11.35 -6.53
C GLU A 63 5.24 -10.20 -5.52
N VAL A 64 5.32 -10.53 -4.24
CA VAL A 64 5.11 -9.56 -3.16
C VAL A 64 6.14 -9.73 -2.06
N SER A 65 6.68 -8.61 -1.60
CA SER A 65 7.42 -8.53 -0.34
C SER A 65 6.70 -7.59 0.62
N TRP A 66 6.58 -7.99 1.87
CA TRP A 66 6.01 -7.20 2.95
C TRP A 66 6.97 -7.22 4.14
N MET A 67 7.57 -6.09 4.44
CA MET A 67 8.61 -5.94 5.47
C MET A 67 8.22 -4.85 6.47
N PRO A 68 7.57 -5.21 7.58
CA PRO A 68 7.24 -4.26 8.64
C PRO A 68 8.49 -3.91 9.44
N SER A 69 8.61 -2.63 9.79
CA SER A 69 9.59 -2.13 10.73
C SER A 69 8.86 -1.41 11.86
N TYR A 70 9.01 -1.93 13.07
CA TYR A 70 8.47 -1.30 14.26
C TYR A 70 9.49 -1.44 15.40
N GLY A 71 9.77 -0.30 16.03
CA GLY A 71 10.66 -0.25 17.18
C GLY A 71 9.93 -0.55 18.49
N PRO A 72 10.66 -0.67 19.60
CA PRO A 72 10.09 -0.87 20.95
C PRO A 72 9.15 0.25 21.40
N GLU A 73 9.13 1.37 20.70
CA GLU A 73 8.32 2.57 20.96
C GLU A 73 6.93 2.51 20.31
N MET A 74 6.27 1.34 20.29
CA MET A 74 5.03 1.12 19.52
C MET A 74 3.82 1.96 19.97
N ARG A 75 3.82 2.58 21.14
CA ARG A 75 2.79 3.51 21.58
C ARG A 75 3.30 4.94 21.48
N GLY A 76 2.97 5.61 20.34
CA GLY A 76 3.43 6.96 20.03
C GLY A 76 4.72 7.03 19.20
N GLY A 77 5.37 5.90 18.89
CA GLY A 77 6.51 5.82 17.99
C GLY A 77 6.11 5.65 16.52
N THR A 78 7.06 5.89 15.61
CA THR A 78 6.85 5.73 14.16
C THR A 78 6.80 4.25 13.79
N ALA A 79 5.70 3.84 13.15
CA ALA A 79 5.57 2.54 12.49
C ALA A 79 5.76 2.74 10.99
N ASN A 80 6.47 1.83 10.33
CA ASN A 80 6.53 1.83 8.88
C ASN A 80 6.54 0.40 8.32
N VAL A 81 6.17 0.29 7.05
CA VAL A 81 6.19 -0.98 6.32
C VAL A 81 6.62 -0.72 4.88
N ILE A 82 7.53 -1.54 4.40
CA ILE A 82 7.90 -1.58 2.99
C ILE A 82 7.07 -2.67 2.33
N VAL A 83 6.42 -2.33 1.21
CA VAL A 83 5.69 -3.27 0.36
C VAL A 83 6.27 -3.17 -1.05
N ILE A 84 6.64 -4.30 -1.61
CA ILE A 84 7.04 -4.40 -3.02
C ILE A 84 6.02 -5.28 -3.72
N ILE A 85 5.47 -4.80 -4.84
CA ILE A 85 4.54 -5.54 -5.69
C ILE A 85 5.12 -5.57 -7.08
N SER A 86 5.36 -6.75 -7.62
CA SER A 86 6.08 -6.91 -8.90
C SER A 86 5.46 -7.99 -9.77
N SER A 87 5.49 -7.77 -11.09
CA SER A 87 5.20 -8.81 -12.07
C SER A 87 6.38 -9.77 -12.28
N GLU A 88 7.55 -9.46 -11.70
CA GLU A 88 8.77 -10.24 -11.80
C GLU A 88 9.27 -10.61 -10.39
N ARG A 89 10.17 -11.59 -10.35
CA ARG A 89 10.79 -12.05 -9.10
C ARG A 89 11.50 -10.90 -8.37
N ILE A 90 11.20 -10.71 -7.10
CA ILE A 90 11.83 -9.71 -6.23
C ILE A 90 13.20 -10.23 -5.80
N SER A 91 14.26 -9.53 -6.21
CA SER A 91 15.65 -9.93 -5.90
C SER A 91 16.05 -9.58 -4.46
N SER A 92 15.54 -8.48 -3.91
CA SER A 92 15.82 -8.03 -2.56
C SER A 92 14.62 -7.31 -1.95
N PRO A 93 14.24 -7.63 -0.71
CA PRO A 93 13.22 -6.87 0.01
C PRO A 93 13.77 -5.58 0.65
N ILE A 94 15.10 -5.42 0.69
CA ILE A 94 15.76 -4.29 1.34
C ILE A 94 15.99 -3.20 0.31
N ILE A 95 15.17 -2.15 0.38
CA ILE A 95 15.24 -0.98 -0.49
C ILE A 95 15.35 0.30 0.34
N LYS A 96 15.96 1.32 -0.22
CA LYS A 96 16.16 2.64 0.43
C LYS A 96 15.47 3.77 -0.30
N ARG A 97 15.05 3.56 -1.54
CA ARG A 97 14.35 4.53 -2.37
C ARG A 97 13.06 3.92 -2.88
N PHE A 98 11.99 4.71 -2.88
CA PHE A 98 10.63 4.25 -3.10
C PHE A 98 10.01 4.92 -4.32
N ASP A 99 9.24 4.17 -5.09
CA ASP A 99 8.42 4.71 -6.17
C ASP A 99 7.24 5.51 -5.59
N THR A 100 6.70 5.01 -4.46
CA THR A 100 5.61 5.68 -3.75
C THR A 100 5.87 5.71 -2.24
N ALA A 101 5.63 6.88 -1.62
CA ALA A 101 5.57 7.05 -0.17
C ALA A 101 4.14 7.41 0.26
N ILE A 102 3.57 6.65 1.20
CA ILE A 102 2.29 6.93 1.84
C ILE A 102 2.57 7.37 3.28
N ILE A 103 2.32 8.64 3.57
CA ILE A 103 2.77 9.33 4.78
C ILE A 103 1.57 9.79 5.60
N LEU A 104 1.48 9.35 6.85
CA LEU A 104 0.33 9.59 7.71
C LEU A 104 0.60 10.57 8.87
N ASN A 105 1.83 11.05 9.02
CA ASN A 105 2.18 12.07 10.01
C ASN A 105 3.45 12.85 9.62
N GLN A 106 3.67 14.00 10.28
CA GLN A 106 4.79 14.89 9.99
C GLN A 106 6.16 14.23 10.18
N GLN A 107 6.35 13.48 11.26
CA GLN A 107 7.65 12.83 11.54
C GLN A 107 8.03 11.83 10.42
N SER A 108 7.04 11.15 9.86
CA SER A 108 7.25 10.24 8.74
C SER A 108 7.55 11.00 7.44
N LEU A 109 6.95 12.18 7.23
CA LEU A 109 7.29 13.05 6.11
C LEU A 109 8.75 13.47 6.20
N ASP A 110 9.17 14.02 7.33
CA ASP A 110 10.55 14.48 7.56
C ASP A 110 11.57 13.36 7.36
N LYS A 111 11.20 12.12 7.67
CA LYS A 111 12.08 10.96 7.54
C LYS A 111 12.15 10.40 6.12
N PHE A 112 11.04 10.38 5.37
CA PHE A 112 10.93 9.60 4.14
C PHE A 112 10.75 10.42 2.86
N GLU A 113 10.53 11.73 2.93
CA GLU A 113 10.39 12.58 1.75
C GLU A 113 11.58 12.44 0.79
N GLU A 114 12.81 12.51 1.34
CA GLU A 114 14.05 12.36 0.57
C GLU A 114 14.28 10.94 0.01
N SER A 115 13.54 9.97 0.52
CA SER A 115 13.64 8.59 0.07
C SER A 115 12.75 8.27 -1.13
N VAL A 116 11.90 9.21 -1.57
CA VAL A 116 11.12 9.05 -2.80
C VAL A 116 12.04 9.22 -4.01
N LYS A 117 11.92 8.34 -5.00
CA LYS A 117 12.68 8.44 -6.24
C LYS A 117 12.29 9.70 -7.01
N PRO A 118 13.21 10.34 -7.77
CA PRO A 118 12.83 11.39 -8.73
C PRO A 118 11.70 10.90 -9.66
N GLY A 119 10.70 11.73 -9.89
CA GLY A 119 9.48 11.36 -10.63
C GLY A 119 8.52 10.43 -9.87
N GLY A 120 8.83 10.07 -8.63
CA GLY A 120 7.98 9.25 -7.78
C GLY A 120 6.76 9.99 -7.23
N VAL A 121 6.02 9.30 -6.38
CA VAL A 121 4.76 9.78 -5.81
C VAL A 121 4.83 9.85 -4.29
N LEU A 122 4.32 10.93 -3.71
CA LEU A 122 4.09 11.07 -2.29
C LEU A 122 2.59 11.31 -2.04
N ILE A 123 1.98 10.46 -1.21
CA ILE A 123 0.57 10.59 -0.80
C ILE A 123 0.57 10.85 0.70
N TYR A 124 -0.14 11.88 1.16
CA TYR A 124 -0.22 12.17 2.59
C TYR A 124 -1.64 12.45 3.08
N ASP A 125 -1.91 12.16 4.37
CA ASP A 125 -3.15 12.58 5.03
C ASP A 125 -3.04 14.06 5.45
N GLY A 126 -4.01 14.87 5.01
CA GLY A 126 -3.99 16.31 5.23
C GLY A 126 -4.01 16.72 6.70
N ASN A 127 -4.57 15.91 7.57
CA ASN A 127 -4.64 16.20 9.01
C ASN A 127 -3.37 15.81 9.78
N GLY A 128 -2.54 14.93 9.19
CA GLY A 128 -1.31 14.45 9.82
C GLY A 128 -0.07 15.27 9.51
N ILE A 129 -0.17 16.23 8.57
CA ILE A 129 0.95 16.98 8.00
C ILE A 129 0.77 18.47 8.29
N THR A 130 1.79 19.08 8.88
CA THR A 130 1.84 20.51 9.22
C THR A 130 2.74 21.32 8.29
N ARG A 131 3.72 20.66 7.65
CA ARG A 131 4.64 21.23 6.66
C ARG A 131 4.37 20.56 5.31
N HIS A 132 4.15 21.34 4.27
CA HIS A 132 4.05 20.79 2.92
C HIS A 132 5.34 20.12 2.47
N PRO A 133 5.29 19.07 1.63
CA PRO A 133 6.47 18.53 0.96
C PRO A 133 7.23 19.61 0.19
N GLU A 134 8.56 19.59 0.25
CA GLU A 134 9.41 20.64 -0.33
C GLU A 134 10.02 20.23 -1.67
N ARG A 135 10.15 18.92 -1.92
CA ARG A 135 10.72 18.41 -3.17
C ARG A 135 9.83 18.72 -4.37
N LYS A 136 10.46 19.19 -5.45
CA LYS A 136 9.76 19.59 -6.71
C LYS A 136 9.80 18.53 -7.79
N ASP A 137 10.67 17.54 -7.65
CA ASP A 137 10.88 16.44 -8.59
C ASP A 137 9.99 15.21 -8.33
N ILE A 138 8.99 15.33 -7.44
CA ILE A 138 8.00 14.31 -7.13
C ILE A 138 6.58 14.83 -7.28
N THR A 139 5.64 13.95 -7.62
CA THR A 139 4.21 14.30 -7.64
C THR A 139 3.61 14.05 -6.25
N VAL A 140 2.89 15.04 -5.74
CA VAL A 140 2.33 15.01 -4.39
C VAL A 140 0.81 15.01 -4.43
N TYR A 141 0.21 14.07 -3.71
CA TYR A 141 -1.23 13.96 -3.51
C TYR A 141 -1.59 14.12 -2.04
N ARG A 142 -2.72 14.77 -1.80
CA ARG A 142 -3.32 14.91 -0.48
C ARG A 142 -4.62 14.12 -0.43
N VAL A 143 -4.84 13.41 0.67
CA VAL A 143 -6.10 12.76 1.01
C VAL A 143 -6.51 13.18 2.41
N ASP A 144 -7.73 13.72 2.58
CA ASP A 144 -8.25 14.13 3.90
C ASP A 144 -8.98 12.94 4.57
N ALA A 145 -8.23 11.86 4.77
CA ALA A 145 -8.78 10.55 5.16
C ALA A 145 -9.29 10.54 6.61
N ALA A 146 -8.64 11.26 7.53
CA ALA A 146 -9.09 11.33 8.93
C ALA A 146 -10.44 12.05 9.04
N GLU A 147 -10.62 13.15 8.30
CA GLU A 147 -11.88 13.87 8.24
C GLU A 147 -12.99 13.02 7.63
N GLU A 148 -12.70 12.35 6.51
CA GLU A 148 -13.68 11.49 5.83
C GLU A 148 -14.08 10.28 6.69
N ALA A 149 -13.14 9.62 7.38
CA ALA A 149 -13.42 8.54 8.31
C ALA A 149 -14.36 8.98 9.43
N SER A 150 -14.18 10.23 9.90
CA SER A 150 -15.09 10.85 10.89
C SER A 150 -16.49 11.09 10.30
N ARG A 151 -16.59 11.62 9.08
CA ARG A 151 -17.87 11.80 8.37
C ARG A 151 -18.62 10.48 8.15
N MET A 152 -17.89 9.42 7.88
CA MET A 152 -18.42 8.06 7.75
C MET A 152 -18.80 7.42 9.09
N ASN A 153 -18.61 8.09 10.23
CA ASN A 153 -18.75 7.52 11.58
C ASN A 153 -17.95 6.21 11.75
N SER A 154 -16.82 6.10 11.08
CA SER A 154 -15.99 4.89 11.07
C SER A 154 -14.50 5.22 11.13
N PRO A 155 -13.97 5.71 12.27
CA PRO A 155 -12.56 6.10 12.38
C PRO A 155 -11.57 4.98 12.02
N LYS A 156 -11.99 3.72 12.16
CA LYS A 156 -11.18 2.55 11.83
C LYS A 156 -10.98 2.33 10.32
N THR A 157 -11.69 3.04 9.46
CA THR A 157 -11.53 2.97 8.01
C THR A 157 -10.50 3.96 7.45
N PHE A 158 -9.89 4.77 8.30
CA PHE A 158 -8.89 5.77 7.92
C PHE A 158 -7.84 5.23 6.94
N ASN A 159 -7.16 4.15 7.32
CA ASN A 159 -6.13 3.53 6.47
C ASN A 159 -6.70 2.95 5.16
N THR A 160 -7.95 2.52 5.15
CA THR A 160 -8.62 2.01 3.95
C THR A 160 -8.98 3.14 2.99
N ILE A 161 -9.36 4.32 3.50
CA ILE A 161 -9.57 5.52 2.68
C ILE A 161 -8.26 5.95 2.01
N VAL A 162 -7.16 5.99 2.77
CA VAL A 162 -5.83 6.28 2.20
C VAL A 162 -5.46 5.28 1.12
N LEU A 163 -5.71 3.98 1.36
CA LEU A 163 -5.46 2.92 0.38
C LEU A 163 -6.28 3.14 -0.90
N GLY A 164 -7.55 3.53 -0.80
CA GLY A 164 -8.38 3.89 -1.96
C GLY A 164 -7.77 5.03 -2.77
N GLY A 165 -7.31 6.08 -2.10
CA GLY A 165 -6.58 7.18 -2.75
C GLY A 165 -5.32 6.71 -3.49
N PHE A 166 -4.52 5.85 -2.86
CA PHE A 166 -3.36 5.24 -3.53
C PHE A 166 -3.76 4.46 -4.79
N LEU A 167 -4.79 3.64 -4.75
CA LEU A 167 -5.23 2.83 -5.88
C LEU A 167 -5.71 3.69 -7.06
N LYS A 168 -6.29 4.87 -6.79
CA LYS A 168 -6.65 5.85 -7.83
C LYS A 168 -5.44 6.40 -8.56
N VAL A 169 -4.37 6.70 -7.82
CA VAL A 169 -3.12 7.27 -8.36
C VAL A 169 -2.25 6.20 -9.01
N LYS A 170 -2.19 5.03 -8.39
CA LYS A 170 -1.39 3.87 -8.80
C LYS A 170 -2.28 2.63 -8.92
N PRO A 171 -2.95 2.42 -10.05
CA PRO A 171 -3.87 1.29 -10.25
C PRO A 171 -3.11 -0.03 -10.51
N ILE A 172 -2.17 -0.36 -9.63
CA ILE A 172 -1.32 -1.56 -9.73
C ILE A 172 -2.03 -2.84 -9.27
N ILE A 173 -3.08 -2.69 -8.46
CA ILE A 173 -3.91 -3.79 -7.98
C ILE A 173 -5.37 -3.48 -8.32
N ARG A 174 -6.06 -4.45 -8.90
CA ARG A 174 -7.50 -4.32 -9.21
C ARG A 174 -8.32 -4.33 -7.92
N MET A 175 -9.36 -3.49 -7.86
CA MET A 175 -10.23 -3.33 -6.69
C MET A 175 -10.80 -4.67 -6.20
N GLU A 176 -11.20 -5.57 -7.10
CA GLU A 176 -11.69 -6.90 -6.74
C GLU A 176 -10.69 -7.73 -5.94
N ASN A 177 -9.37 -7.59 -6.25
CA ASN A 177 -8.31 -8.27 -5.53
C ASN A 177 -7.98 -7.57 -4.20
N VAL A 178 -8.18 -6.25 -4.12
CA VAL A 178 -8.08 -5.52 -2.85
C VAL A 178 -9.15 -5.98 -1.87
N ILE A 179 -10.38 -6.20 -2.33
CA ILE A 179 -11.47 -6.74 -1.50
C ILE A 179 -11.14 -8.16 -1.01
N LYS A 180 -10.60 -9.02 -1.90
CA LYS A 180 -10.13 -10.36 -1.51
C LYS A 180 -8.99 -10.29 -0.49
N GLY A 181 -8.02 -9.40 -0.70
CA GLY A 181 -6.89 -9.16 0.21
C GLY A 181 -7.36 -8.62 1.56
N LEU A 182 -8.31 -7.71 1.58
CA LEU A 182 -8.95 -7.20 2.79
C LEU A 182 -9.61 -8.36 3.58
N LYS A 183 -10.42 -9.19 2.92
CA LYS A 183 -11.05 -10.36 3.52
C LYS A 183 -10.02 -11.32 4.10
N LYS A 184 -8.91 -11.56 3.38
CA LYS A 184 -7.82 -12.44 3.85
C LYS A 184 -7.04 -11.85 5.02
N SER A 185 -6.92 -10.52 5.10
CA SER A 185 -6.18 -9.83 6.16
C SER A 185 -6.95 -9.74 7.47
N LEU A 186 -8.30 -9.70 7.41
CA LEU A 186 -9.17 -9.58 8.57
C LEU A 186 -9.53 -10.95 9.15
N PRO A 187 -9.51 -11.11 10.49
CA PRO A 187 -10.14 -12.26 11.14
C PRO A 187 -11.62 -12.37 10.77
N GLU A 188 -12.16 -13.58 10.67
CA GLU A 188 -13.55 -13.85 10.24
C GLU A 188 -14.59 -13.06 11.05
N ARG A 189 -14.38 -12.92 12.37
CA ARG A 189 -15.26 -12.13 13.24
C ARG A 189 -15.42 -10.66 12.85
N TYR A 190 -14.57 -10.14 11.94
CA TYR A 190 -14.60 -8.78 11.43
C TYR A 190 -15.03 -8.69 9.95
N HIS A 191 -15.44 -9.78 9.34
CA HIS A 191 -15.89 -9.79 7.94
C HIS A 191 -17.17 -8.98 7.72
N ASN A 192 -17.97 -8.74 8.77
CA ASN A 192 -19.09 -7.82 8.74
C ASN A 192 -18.69 -6.36 8.47
N LEU A 193 -17.39 -6.01 8.65
CA LEU A 193 -16.86 -4.68 8.35
C LEU A 193 -16.43 -4.52 6.88
N ILE A 194 -16.40 -5.58 6.09
CA ILE A 194 -15.97 -5.53 4.69
C ILE A 194 -16.78 -4.52 3.86
N PRO A 195 -18.12 -4.48 3.90
CA PRO A 195 -18.88 -3.50 3.12
C PRO A 195 -18.57 -2.04 3.48
N MET A 196 -18.24 -1.76 4.75
CA MET A 196 -17.82 -0.43 5.18
C MET A 196 -16.42 -0.09 4.64
N ASN A 197 -15.51 -1.06 4.63
CA ASN A 197 -14.18 -0.86 4.06
C ASN A 197 -14.22 -0.70 2.53
N GLU A 198 -15.11 -1.40 1.82
CA GLU A 198 -15.34 -1.19 0.39
C GLU A 198 -15.80 0.25 0.09
N LYS A 199 -16.75 0.76 0.87
CA LYS A 199 -17.16 2.18 0.78
C LYS A 199 -15.98 3.12 1.05
N ALA A 200 -15.16 2.81 2.04
CA ALA A 200 -13.99 3.61 2.38
C ALA A 200 -12.94 3.64 1.26
N LEU A 201 -12.70 2.52 0.55
CA LEU A 201 -11.84 2.48 -0.64
C LEU A 201 -12.37 3.44 -1.72
N ILE A 202 -13.67 3.35 -2.05
CA ILE A 202 -14.30 4.21 -3.05
C ILE A 202 -14.20 5.69 -2.65
N ARG A 203 -14.47 6.01 -1.39
CA ARG A 203 -14.34 7.39 -0.91
C ARG A 203 -12.91 7.91 -1.03
N GLY A 204 -11.91 7.07 -0.73
CA GLY A 204 -10.50 7.43 -0.92
C GLY A 204 -10.17 7.79 -2.38
N GLU A 205 -10.69 7.01 -3.34
CA GLU A 205 -10.53 7.32 -4.77
C GLU A 205 -11.16 8.65 -5.18
N GLU A 206 -12.30 9.02 -4.55
CA GLU A 206 -13.04 10.23 -4.87
C GLU A 206 -12.41 11.49 -4.29
N ILE A 207 -11.84 11.42 -3.08
CA ILE A 207 -11.39 12.60 -2.33
C ILE A 207 -9.90 12.93 -2.51
N ILE A 208 -9.09 12.03 -3.06
CA ILE A 208 -7.68 12.28 -3.29
C ILE A 208 -7.47 13.40 -4.32
N LYS A 209 -6.54 14.31 -4.05
CA LYS A 209 -6.26 15.47 -4.90
C LYS A 209 -4.76 15.59 -5.16
N GLU A 210 -4.40 15.83 -6.42
CA GLU A 210 -3.05 16.26 -6.76
C GLU A 210 -2.85 17.70 -6.26
N VAL A 211 -1.81 17.91 -5.48
CA VAL A 211 -1.48 19.23 -4.92
C VAL A 211 -0.17 19.79 -5.47
N GLN A 212 0.65 18.92 -6.06
CA GLN A 212 1.88 19.29 -6.75
C GLN A 212 2.22 18.24 -7.80
N LYS A 213 2.58 18.70 -8.99
CA LYS A 213 3.13 17.86 -10.06
C LYS A 213 4.65 17.96 -10.08
N ALA A 214 5.32 16.84 -10.37
CA ALA A 214 6.77 16.84 -10.58
C ALA A 214 7.15 17.75 -11.76
N VAL A 215 8.22 18.52 -11.59
CA VAL A 215 8.78 19.46 -12.60
C VAL A 215 10.12 18.92 -13.09
#